data_5c4c03b4cae1c7710a95ec6f78e1e88d
#
_entry.id   5c4c03b4cae1c7710a95ec6f78e1e88d
#
_cell.length_a   1.000
_cell.length_b   1.000
_cell.length_c   1.000
_cell.angle_alpha   90.00
_cell.angle_beta   90.00
_cell.angle_gamma   90.00
#
_symmetry.space_group_name_H-M   'P 1'
#
loop_
_entity.id
_entity.type
_entity.pdbx_description
1 polymer ?
#
loop_
_entity_poly.entity_id
_entity_poly.type
_entity_poly.pdbx_seq_one_letter_code
_entity_poly.pdbx_strand_id
1 'polypeptide(L)' 'MVMTPENSQKLWKIIQEAGDYLDGQLPDHPNHPKGRNPYAHIAICVKNKFNSTYKDIPDEKFDEVINYIKFLKENPS' A
#
# COMPACT_ATOMS: atom_id res chain seq x y z
N MET A 1 5.44 -1.71 19.67
CA MET A 1 4.22 -0.91 19.75
C MET A 1 3.62 -0.77 18.37
N VAL A 2 2.33 -1.08 18.24
CA VAL A 2 1.69 -1.01 16.93
C VAL A 2 1.51 0.43 16.48
N MET A 3 1.20 0.61 15.20
CA MET A 3 0.98 1.93 14.60
C MET A 3 -0.07 2.72 15.39
N THR A 4 0.23 3.98 15.69
CA THR A 4 -0.73 4.84 16.38
C THR A 4 -1.93 5.13 15.47
N PRO A 5 -3.10 5.46 16.04
CA PRO A 5 -4.26 5.81 15.21
C PRO A 5 -3.97 6.97 14.26
N GLU A 6 -3.22 7.98 14.69
CA GLU A 6 -2.83 9.10 13.82
C GLU A 6 -2.01 8.62 12.63
N ASN A 7 -0.97 7.82 12.90
CA ASN A 7 -0.10 7.33 11.85
C ASN A 7 -0.82 6.34 10.95
N SER A 8 -1.73 5.52 11.51
CA SER A 8 -2.56 4.63 10.70
C SER A 8 -3.41 5.41 9.70
N GLN A 9 -3.99 6.52 10.13
CA GLN A 9 -4.78 7.36 9.24
C GLN A 9 -3.92 8.00 8.15
N LYS A 10 -2.71 8.44 8.51
CA LYS A 10 -1.76 8.98 7.53
C LYS A 10 -1.37 7.92 6.49
N LEU A 11 -1.10 6.70 6.94
CA LEU A 11 -0.78 5.61 6.03
C LEU A 11 -1.94 5.28 5.11
N TRP A 12 -3.16 5.25 5.65
CA TRP A 12 -4.33 4.99 4.84
C TRP A 12 -4.48 6.03 3.73
N LYS A 13 -4.27 7.29 4.07
CA LYS A 13 -4.32 8.37 3.10
C LYS A 13 -3.24 8.22 2.03
N ILE A 14 -2.03 7.85 2.44
CA ILE A 14 -0.92 7.61 1.52
C ILE A 14 -1.24 6.44 0.61
N ILE A 15 -1.83 5.37 1.14
CA ILE A 15 -2.26 4.21 0.36
C ILE A 15 -3.30 4.63 -0.68
N GLN A 16 -4.27 5.46 -0.29
CA GLN A 16 -5.29 5.95 -1.22
C GLN A 16 -4.67 6.81 -2.32
N GLU A 17 -3.77 7.72 -1.97
CA GLU A 17 -3.10 8.55 -2.96
C GLU A 17 -2.26 7.71 -3.93
N ALA A 18 -1.55 6.72 -3.41
CA ALA A 18 -0.78 5.81 -4.24
C ALA A 18 -1.68 4.97 -5.14
N GLY A 19 -2.82 4.53 -4.62
CA GLY A 19 -3.81 3.81 -5.42
C GLY A 19 -4.35 4.66 -6.56
N ASP A 20 -4.66 5.93 -6.27
CA ASP A 20 -5.10 6.87 -7.31
C ASP A 20 -4.02 7.05 -8.39
N TYR A 21 -2.77 7.16 -7.96
CA TYR A 21 -1.65 7.30 -8.89
C TYR A 21 -1.51 6.07 -9.80
N LEU A 22 -1.71 4.89 -9.23
CA LEU A 22 -1.55 3.63 -9.96
C LEU A 22 -2.80 3.23 -10.75
N ASP A 23 -3.90 3.92 -10.58
CA ASP A 23 -5.13 3.60 -11.28
C ASP A 23 -4.89 3.65 -12.79
N GLY A 24 -5.16 2.53 -13.46
CA GLY A 24 -4.93 2.42 -14.90
C GLY A 24 -3.49 2.12 -15.29
N GLN A 25 -2.56 2.06 -14.36
CA GLN A 25 -1.14 1.80 -14.65
C GLN A 25 -0.70 0.38 -14.35
N LEU A 26 -1.52 -0.37 -13.59
CA LEU A 26 -1.18 -1.76 -13.28
C LEU A 26 -1.52 -2.66 -14.47
N PRO A 27 -0.65 -3.66 -14.76
CA PRO A 27 -0.93 -4.62 -15.83
C PRO A 27 -2.21 -5.41 -15.52
N ASP A 28 -2.96 -5.76 -16.57
CA ASP A 28 -4.12 -6.61 -16.42
C ASP A 28 -3.68 -7.99 -15.92
N HIS A 29 -4.51 -8.58 -15.07
CA HIS A 29 -4.27 -9.93 -14.57
C HIS A 29 -5.37 -10.86 -15.11
N PRO A 30 -5.04 -12.11 -15.50
CA PRO A 30 -6.03 -13.04 -16.04
C PRO A 30 -7.24 -13.27 -15.14
N ASN A 31 -7.04 -13.21 -13.83
CA ASN A 31 -8.11 -13.38 -12.85
C ASN A 31 -8.86 -12.09 -12.53
N HIS A 32 -8.46 -10.96 -13.15
CA HIS A 32 -9.08 -9.67 -12.94
C HIS A 32 -9.32 -8.99 -14.28
N PRO A 33 -10.30 -9.48 -15.06
CA PRO A 33 -10.51 -8.96 -16.42
C PRO A 33 -10.92 -7.50 -16.49
N LYS A 34 -11.38 -6.94 -15.36
CA LYS A 34 -11.72 -5.52 -15.27
C LYS A 34 -10.55 -4.67 -14.76
N GLY A 35 -9.36 -5.27 -14.65
CA GLY A 35 -8.20 -4.62 -14.11
C GLY A 35 -8.02 -4.90 -12.62
N ARG A 36 -6.88 -4.52 -12.08
CA ARG A 36 -6.57 -4.70 -10.66
C ARG A 36 -7.09 -3.52 -9.86
N ASN A 37 -7.52 -3.80 -8.63
CA ASN A 37 -7.82 -2.73 -7.67
C ASN A 37 -6.49 -2.19 -7.12
N PRO A 38 -6.09 -0.96 -7.48
CA PRO A 38 -4.78 -0.46 -7.04
C PRO A 38 -4.68 -0.27 -5.53
N TYR A 39 -5.77 0.03 -4.87
CA TYR A 39 -5.77 0.19 -3.41
C TYR A 39 -5.51 -1.15 -2.73
N ALA A 40 -6.21 -2.18 -3.15
CA ALA A 40 -6.01 -3.52 -2.62
C ALA A 40 -4.60 -4.03 -2.93
N HIS A 41 -4.10 -3.74 -4.12
CA HIS A 41 -2.74 -4.12 -4.52
C HIS A 41 -1.71 -3.57 -3.54
N ILE A 42 -1.78 -2.26 -3.24
CA ILE A 42 -0.82 -1.63 -2.32
C ILE A 42 -0.97 -2.20 -0.91
N ALA A 43 -2.20 -2.35 -0.44
CA ALA A 43 -2.44 -2.89 0.90
C ALA A 43 -1.89 -4.31 1.05
N ILE A 44 -2.08 -5.14 0.04
CA ILE A 44 -1.58 -6.52 0.04
C ILE A 44 -0.04 -6.51 -0.01
N CYS A 45 0.57 -5.66 -0.82
CA CYS A 45 2.02 -5.57 -0.91
C CYS A 45 2.61 -5.14 0.44
N VAL A 46 2.03 -4.17 1.10
CA VAL A 46 2.47 -3.73 2.42
C VAL A 46 2.34 -4.88 3.43
N LYS A 47 1.21 -5.56 3.42
CA LYS A 47 0.99 -6.70 4.32
C LYS A 47 2.04 -7.79 4.10
N ASN A 48 2.36 -8.11 2.86
CA ASN A 48 3.34 -9.15 2.55
C ASN A 48 4.75 -8.71 2.92
N LYS A 49 5.08 -7.45 2.73
CA LYS A 49 6.42 -6.93 3.03
C LYS A 49 6.68 -6.92 4.55
N PHE A 50 5.70 -6.50 5.33
CA PHE A 50 5.87 -6.33 6.77
C PHE A 50 5.21 -7.43 7.60
N ASN A 51 4.59 -8.41 6.97
CA ASN A 51 3.88 -9.53 7.62
C ASN A 51 2.74 -9.08 8.53
N SER A 52 2.21 -7.89 8.31
CA SER A 52 1.12 -7.31 9.10
C SER A 52 0.39 -6.27 8.28
N THR A 53 -0.90 -6.08 8.56
CA THR A 53 -1.63 -4.99 7.95
C THR A 53 -1.03 -3.66 8.41
N TYR A 54 -1.29 -2.58 7.65
CA TYR A 54 -0.68 -1.29 7.96
C TYR A 54 -1.00 -0.80 9.39
N LYS A 55 -2.13 -1.22 9.95
CA LYS A 55 -2.51 -0.85 11.32
C LYS A 55 -1.70 -1.59 12.39
N ASP A 56 -1.21 -2.77 12.06
CA ASP A 56 -0.53 -3.65 13.01
C ASP A 56 0.99 -3.58 12.89
N ILE A 57 1.49 -2.83 11.92
CA ILE A 57 2.93 -2.64 11.76
C ILE A 57 3.44 -1.78 12.93
N PRO A 58 4.63 -2.09 13.51
CA PRO A 58 5.17 -1.26 14.57
C PRO A 58 5.30 0.20 14.16
N ASP A 59 4.94 1.11 15.05
CA ASP A 59 4.95 2.54 14.79
C ASP A 59 6.32 3.05 14.35
N GLU A 60 7.37 2.47 14.88
CA GLU A 60 8.75 2.83 14.53
C GLU A 60 9.09 2.56 13.07
N LYS A 61 8.28 1.77 12.38
CA LYS A 61 8.47 1.47 10.95
C LYS A 61 7.63 2.35 10.03
N PHE A 62 7.00 3.37 10.57
CA PHE A 62 6.14 4.27 9.81
C PHE A 62 6.83 4.81 8.55
N ASP A 63 8.07 5.32 8.71
CA ASP A 63 8.82 5.86 7.58
C ASP A 63 9.19 4.79 6.55
N GLU A 64 9.49 3.58 7.01
CA GLU A 64 9.79 2.47 6.11
C GLU A 64 8.58 2.11 5.25
N VAL A 65 7.39 2.12 5.85
CA VAL A 65 6.16 1.85 5.10
C VAL A 65 5.94 2.91 4.04
N ILE A 66 6.13 4.19 4.37
CA ILE A 66 5.99 5.28 3.41
C ILE A 66 6.96 5.10 2.25
N ASN A 67 8.22 4.80 2.54
CA ASN A 67 9.23 4.59 1.51
C ASN A 67 8.89 3.40 0.62
N TYR A 68 8.35 2.34 1.20
CA TYR A 68 7.95 1.17 0.42
C TYR A 68 6.78 1.50 -0.51
N ILE A 69 5.80 2.27 -0.02
CA ILE A 69 4.67 2.68 -0.86
C ILE A 69 5.15 3.55 -2.03
N LYS A 70 6.11 4.44 -1.79
CA LYS A 70 6.73 5.21 -2.88
C LYS A 70 7.40 4.30 -3.90
N PHE A 71 8.10 3.28 -3.44
CA PHE A 71 8.71 2.29 -4.31
C PHE A 71 7.67 1.60 -5.18
N LEU A 72 6.52 1.24 -4.61
CA LEU A 72 5.44 0.60 -5.35
C LEU A 72 4.86 1.52 -6.43
N LYS A 73 4.79 2.81 -6.16
CA LYS A 73 4.34 3.79 -7.16
C LYS A 73 5.30 3.89 -8.33
N GLU A 74 6.59 3.85 -8.06
CA GLU A 74 7.63 3.97 -9.08
C GLU A 74 7.85 2.67 -9.86
N ASN A 75 7.41 1.55 -9.31
CA ASN A 75 7.61 0.24 -9.90
C ASN A 75 6.28 -0.53 -9.92
N PRO A 76 5.30 -0.09 -10.73
CA PRO A 76 4.02 -0.78 -10.83
C PRO A 76 4.20 -2.18 -11.42
N SER A 77 3.53 -3.15 -10.83
CA SER A 77 3.67 -4.53 -11.30
C SER A 77 2.40 -5.34 -11.17
#